data_0d308c292c1b4f42685426d69db5ff95
#
_entry.id   0d308c292c1b4f42685426d69db5ff95
#
_cell.length_a   1.000
_cell.length_b   1.000
_cell.length_c   1.000
_cell.angle_alpha   90.00
_cell.angle_beta   90.00
_cell.angle_gamma   90.00
#
_symmetry.space_group_name_H-M   'P 1'
#
loop_
_entity.id
_entity.type
_entity.pdbx_description
1 polymer ?
#
loop_
_entity_poly.entity_id
_entity_poly.type
_entity_poly.pdbx_seq_one_letter_code
_entity_poly.pdbx_strand_id
1 'polypeptide(L)'
;MTTVYGYARVSSRDQNLNRQLDALGAYGVEPANIFADHASGKDFDRPRYRELLCALDSGDVLVVLSIDRLGRNYSEILEEWRCITKELGAAIVVLDMPLLDTRSRDCGGSDVTSALIADIVLQLLSYVAQVERENIHRRQAEGIAAARARGVRFGRPRKPCPP
;
A
#
# COMPACT_ATOMS: atom_id res chain seq x y z
N MET A 1 -16.23 16.14 -15.24
CA MET A 1 -16.47 14.69 -15.50
C MET A 1 -15.56 13.94 -14.56
N THR A 2 -16.04 12.98 -13.81
CA THR A 2 -15.22 12.15 -12.92
C THR A 2 -14.46 11.12 -13.74
N THR A 3 -13.14 11.16 -13.71
CA THR A 3 -12.29 10.15 -14.36
C THR A 3 -11.93 9.06 -13.35
N VAL A 4 -11.90 7.80 -13.81
CA VAL A 4 -11.51 6.67 -12.97
C VAL A 4 -10.13 6.18 -13.42
N TYR A 5 -9.18 6.25 -12.49
CA TYR A 5 -7.81 5.80 -12.67
C TYR A 5 -7.55 4.50 -11.90
N GLY A 6 -6.66 3.68 -12.41
CA GLY A 6 -6.21 2.46 -11.75
C GLY A 6 -4.72 2.48 -11.48
N TYR A 7 -4.30 1.98 -10.31
CA TYR A 7 -2.89 1.77 -10.03
C TYR A 7 -2.57 0.33 -9.64
N ALA A 8 -1.54 -0.21 -10.26
CA ALA A 8 -1.02 -1.54 -9.99
C ALA A 8 0.48 -1.50 -9.68
N ARG A 9 0.95 -2.34 -8.76
CA ARG A 9 2.37 -2.43 -8.42
C ARG A 9 2.77 -3.87 -8.12
N VAL A 10 3.92 -4.28 -8.66
CA VAL A 10 4.54 -5.58 -8.37
C VAL A 10 6.00 -5.39 -7.94
N SER A 11 6.46 -6.18 -6.98
CA SER A 11 7.82 -6.14 -6.44
C SER A 11 8.80 -7.02 -7.20
N SER A 12 8.32 -8.02 -7.95
CA SER A 12 9.12 -8.91 -8.80
C SER A 12 8.39 -9.23 -10.09
N ARG A 13 9.15 -9.71 -11.11
CA ARG A 13 8.57 -10.13 -12.40
C ARG A 13 7.59 -11.28 -12.29
N ASP A 14 7.66 -12.07 -11.23
CA ASP A 14 6.85 -13.27 -11.00
C ASP A 14 5.57 -12.99 -10.19
N GLN A 15 5.40 -11.78 -9.64
CA GLN A 15 4.14 -11.41 -9.00
C GLN A 15 3.11 -11.03 -10.06
N ASN A 16 1.91 -11.60 -9.91
CA ASN A 16 0.86 -11.56 -10.90
C ASN A 16 0.27 -10.15 -11.10
N LEU A 17 0.93 -9.33 -11.93
CA LEU A 17 0.40 -8.04 -12.37
C LEU A 17 -0.96 -8.21 -13.06
N ASN A 18 -1.12 -9.29 -13.83
CA ASN A 18 -2.35 -9.56 -14.59
C ASN A 18 -3.57 -9.61 -13.67
N ARG A 19 -3.46 -10.24 -12.49
CA ARG A 19 -4.56 -10.26 -11.52
C ARG A 19 -5.02 -8.86 -11.11
N GLN A 20 -4.08 -7.93 -10.95
CA GLN A 20 -4.42 -6.54 -10.61
C GLN A 20 -5.07 -5.84 -11.80
N LEU A 21 -4.52 -6.02 -13.00
CA LEU A 21 -5.07 -5.45 -14.23
C LEU A 21 -6.47 -5.98 -14.52
N ASP A 22 -6.68 -7.29 -14.37
CA ASP A 22 -8.00 -7.93 -14.53
C ASP A 22 -9.03 -7.38 -13.54
N ALA A 23 -8.63 -7.20 -12.26
CA ALA A 23 -9.51 -6.64 -11.24
C ALA A 23 -9.86 -5.18 -11.51
N LEU A 24 -8.90 -4.36 -11.95
CA LEU A 24 -9.12 -2.96 -12.34
C LEU A 24 -10.03 -2.87 -13.57
N GLY A 25 -9.79 -3.72 -14.59
CA GLY A 25 -10.64 -3.79 -15.77
C GLY A 25 -12.06 -4.26 -15.46
N ALA A 26 -12.22 -5.27 -14.59
CA ALA A 26 -13.53 -5.75 -14.12
C ALA A 26 -14.29 -4.67 -13.33
N TYR A 27 -13.59 -3.79 -12.63
CA TYR A 27 -14.19 -2.62 -11.97
C TYR A 27 -14.66 -1.56 -12.97
N GLY A 28 -14.14 -1.55 -14.18
CA GLY A 28 -14.48 -0.59 -15.24
C GLY A 28 -13.45 0.52 -15.47
N VAL A 29 -12.21 0.33 -15.00
CA VAL A 29 -11.12 1.27 -15.32
C VAL A 29 -10.69 1.05 -16.77
N GLU A 30 -10.67 2.12 -17.56
CA GLU A 30 -10.18 2.06 -18.93
C GLU A 30 -8.68 1.71 -18.98
N PRO A 31 -8.22 0.86 -19.91
CA PRO A 31 -6.81 0.49 -20.01
C PRO A 31 -5.86 1.68 -20.13
N ALA A 32 -6.28 2.76 -20.78
CA ALA A 32 -5.51 3.99 -20.92
C ALA A 32 -5.28 4.72 -19.60
N ASN A 33 -6.14 4.50 -18.60
CA ASN A 33 -6.09 5.13 -17.28
C ASN A 33 -5.46 4.22 -16.21
N ILE A 34 -4.86 3.08 -16.62
CA ILE A 34 -4.18 2.18 -15.70
C ILE A 34 -2.68 2.48 -15.70
N PHE A 35 -2.15 2.83 -14.54
CA PHE A 35 -0.74 3.06 -14.30
C PHE A 35 -0.14 1.87 -13.54
N ALA A 36 0.99 1.34 -14.02
CA ALA A 36 1.60 0.18 -13.41
C ALA A 36 3.11 0.37 -13.24
N ASP A 37 3.61 0.08 -12.02
CA ASP A 37 5.03 0.12 -11.67
C ASP A 37 5.58 -1.26 -11.32
N HIS A 38 6.83 -1.49 -11.73
CA HIS A 38 7.65 -2.60 -11.29
C HIS A 38 8.69 -2.07 -10.29
N ALA A 39 8.34 -2.03 -9.00
CA ALA A 39 9.21 -1.51 -7.96
C ALA A 39 9.57 -2.60 -6.95
N SER A 40 10.86 -2.94 -6.83
CA SER A 40 11.35 -3.84 -5.80
C SER A 40 11.40 -3.15 -4.43
N GLY A 41 11.36 -3.94 -3.34
CA GLY A 41 11.35 -3.38 -1.97
C GLY A 41 12.60 -2.57 -1.58
N LYS A 42 13.66 -2.56 -2.41
CA LYS A 42 14.88 -1.76 -2.21
C LYS A 42 14.87 -0.46 -3.01
N ASP A 43 14.21 -0.46 -4.16
CA ASP A 43 14.18 0.67 -5.08
C ASP A 43 12.71 1.05 -5.27
N PHE A 44 12.28 2.05 -4.50
CA PHE A 44 10.89 2.50 -4.49
C PHE A 44 10.70 3.66 -5.48
N ASP A 45 11.35 3.57 -6.62
CA ASP A 45 11.07 4.47 -7.71
C ASP A 45 9.76 4.06 -8.39
N ARG A 46 8.79 4.97 -8.40
CA ARG A 46 7.43 4.79 -8.92
C ARG A 46 7.12 5.88 -9.95
N PRO A 47 7.75 5.86 -11.12
CA PRO A 47 7.54 6.92 -12.12
C PRO A 47 6.08 6.99 -12.58
N ARG A 48 5.43 5.83 -12.80
CA ARG A 48 4.04 5.79 -13.24
C ARG A 48 3.07 6.26 -12.17
N TYR A 49 3.37 6.01 -10.89
CA TYR A 49 2.59 6.56 -9.79
C TYR A 49 2.68 8.08 -9.70
N ARG A 50 3.87 8.65 -9.93
CA ARG A 50 4.03 10.11 -9.99
C ARG A 50 3.26 10.72 -11.15
N GLU A 51 3.29 10.09 -12.32
CA GLU A 51 2.47 10.51 -13.47
C GLU A 51 0.98 10.46 -13.13
N LEU A 52 0.52 9.41 -12.45
CA LEU A 52 -0.84 9.28 -11.96
C LEU A 52 -1.22 10.43 -11.02
N LEU A 53 -0.38 10.74 -10.02
CA LEU A 53 -0.66 11.84 -9.09
C LEU A 53 -0.76 13.20 -9.81
N CYS A 54 0.03 13.40 -10.87
CA CYS A 54 -0.06 14.60 -11.70
C CYS A 54 -1.32 14.64 -12.59
N ALA A 55 -1.90 13.48 -12.89
CA ALA A 55 -3.10 13.36 -13.73
C ALA A 55 -4.40 13.42 -12.92
N LEU A 56 -4.33 13.19 -11.61
CA LEU A 56 -5.50 13.20 -10.72
C LEU A 56 -5.97 14.62 -10.45
N ASP A 57 -7.22 14.88 -10.71
CA ASP A 57 -7.91 16.11 -10.36
C ASP A 57 -8.95 15.88 -9.25
N SER A 58 -9.41 16.99 -8.67
CA SER A 58 -10.46 16.94 -7.65
C SER A 58 -11.76 16.33 -8.19
N GLY A 59 -12.29 15.36 -7.48
CA GLY A 59 -13.47 14.60 -7.88
C GLY A 59 -13.20 13.36 -8.73
N ASP A 60 -11.93 13.09 -9.08
CA ASP A 60 -11.55 11.83 -9.72
C ASP A 60 -11.49 10.66 -8.73
N VAL A 61 -11.39 9.45 -9.25
CA VAL A 61 -11.37 8.22 -8.44
C VAL A 61 -10.13 7.41 -8.76
N LEU A 62 -9.32 7.14 -7.73
CA LEU A 62 -8.22 6.18 -7.80
C LEU A 62 -8.66 4.81 -7.29
N VAL A 63 -8.52 3.79 -8.11
CA VAL A 63 -8.83 2.39 -7.79
C VAL A 63 -7.55 1.59 -7.64
N VAL A 64 -7.41 0.88 -6.52
CA VAL A 64 -6.30 -0.06 -6.26
C VAL A 64 -6.86 -1.41 -5.84
N LEU A 65 -6.16 -2.51 -6.17
CA LEU A 65 -6.59 -3.84 -5.72
C LEU A 65 -6.49 -3.97 -4.20
N SER A 66 -5.38 -3.51 -3.62
CA SER A 66 -5.10 -3.59 -2.18
C SER A 66 -4.34 -2.35 -1.71
N ILE A 67 -4.48 -2.03 -0.43
CA ILE A 67 -3.93 -0.78 0.14
C ILE A 67 -2.39 -0.73 0.14
N ASP A 68 -1.72 -1.89 0.20
CA ASP A 68 -0.27 -2.02 0.15
C ASP A 68 0.33 -1.62 -1.22
N ARG A 69 -0.51 -1.34 -2.23
CA ARG A 69 -0.06 -0.77 -3.49
C ARG A 69 0.36 0.70 -3.33
N LEU A 70 -0.25 1.42 -2.40
CA LEU A 70 0.02 2.84 -2.17
C LEU A 70 1.38 3.11 -1.50
N GLY A 71 1.86 2.20 -0.62
CA GLY A 71 3.13 2.40 0.09
C GLY A 71 3.81 1.10 0.48
N ARG A 72 5.05 1.20 1.01
CA ARG A 72 5.84 0.07 1.53
C ARG A 72 5.56 -0.21 3.00
N ASN A 73 5.11 0.80 3.69
CA ASN A 73 4.81 0.78 5.12
C ASN A 73 3.59 1.66 5.39
N TYR A 74 3.04 1.53 6.59
CA TYR A 74 1.83 2.24 6.94
C TYR A 74 1.97 3.76 6.96
N SER A 75 3.13 4.29 7.32
CA SER A 75 3.36 5.75 7.31
C SER A 75 3.26 6.30 5.90
N GLU A 76 3.91 5.64 4.92
CA GLU A 76 3.79 6.00 3.52
C GLU A 76 2.36 5.87 2.99
N ILE A 77 1.66 4.78 3.35
CA ILE A 77 0.26 4.57 2.96
C ILE A 77 -0.62 5.71 3.51
N LEU A 78 -0.42 6.12 4.77
CA LEU A 78 -1.16 7.22 5.37
C LEU A 78 -0.86 8.57 4.70
N GLU A 79 0.39 8.84 4.36
CA GLU A 79 0.81 10.05 3.66
C GLU A 79 0.19 10.12 2.26
N GLU A 80 0.28 9.03 1.49
CA GLU A 80 -0.32 8.93 0.15
C GLU A 80 -1.85 9.05 0.21
N TRP A 81 -2.48 8.40 1.18
CA TRP A 81 -3.92 8.51 1.41
C TRP A 81 -4.35 9.95 1.67
N ARG A 82 -3.62 10.67 2.53
CA ARG A 82 -3.88 12.08 2.80
C ARG A 82 -3.67 12.96 1.58
N CYS A 83 -2.56 12.76 0.88
CA CYS A 83 -2.26 13.50 -0.35
C CYS A 83 -3.43 13.36 -1.34
N ILE A 84 -3.86 12.13 -1.64
CA ILE A 84 -4.92 11.89 -2.61
C ILE A 84 -6.27 12.43 -2.13
N THR A 85 -6.65 12.14 -0.89
CA THR A 85 -8.02 12.47 -0.42
C THR A 85 -8.19 13.89 0.08
N LYS A 86 -7.14 14.50 0.66
CA LYS A 86 -7.24 15.84 1.28
C LYS A 86 -6.58 16.94 0.45
N GLU A 87 -5.45 16.64 -0.21
CA GLU A 87 -4.72 17.65 -0.98
C GLU A 87 -5.21 17.69 -2.43
N LEU A 88 -5.33 16.54 -3.09
CA LEU A 88 -5.85 16.46 -4.46
C LEU A 88 -7.37 16.45 -4.52
N GLY A 89 -8.05 16.06 -3.44
CA GLY A 89 -9.52 15.99 -3.41
C GLY A 89 -10.11 14.87 -4.27
N ALA A 90 -9.31 13.85 -4.57
CA ALA A 90 -9.73 12.64 -5.28
C ALA A 90 -10.23 11.57 -4.32
N ALA A 91 -11.11 10.69 -4.80
CA ALA A 91 -11.57 9.56 -4.00
C ALA A 91 -10.65 8.33 -4.20
N ILE A 92 -10.59 7.47 -3.18
CA ILE A 92 -9.88 6.18 -3.26
C ILE A 92 -10.87 5.04 -3.08
N VAL A 93 -10.70 3.99 -3.88
CA VAL A 93 -11.42 2.72 -3.77
C VAL A 93 -10.42 1.58 -3.67
N VAL A 94 -10.52 0.78 -2.61
CA VAL A 94 -9.70 -0.42 -2.40
C VAL A 94 -10.55 -1.66 -2.62
N LEU A 95 -10.26 -2.41 -3.68
CA LEU A 95 -11.14 -3.50 -4.15
C LEU A 95 -11.24 -4.68 -3.18
N ASP A 96 -10.14 -5.03 -2.49
CA ASP A 96 -10.14 -6.11 -1.50
C ASP A 96 -10.68 -5.67 -0.13
N MET A 97 -10.92 -4.37 0.07
CA MET A 97 -11.42 -3.81 1.32
C MET A 97 -12.50 -2.74 1.07
N PRO A 98 -13.76 -3.16 0.84
CA PRO A 98 -14.86 -2.23 0.49
C PRO A 98 -15.15 -1.13 1.52
N LEU A 99 -14.68 -1.28 2.76
CA LEU A 99 -14.76 -0.23 3.79
C LEU A 99 -13.85 0.96 3.51
N LEU A 100 -12.81 0.77 2.68
CA LEU A 100 -11.90 1.80 2.22
C LEU A 100 -12.35 2.36 0.87
N ASP A 101 -13.59 2.83 0.81
CA ASP A 101 -14.18 3.52 -0.33
C ASP A 101 -14.58 4.93 0.12
N THR A 102 -13.84 5.93 -0.37
CA THR A 102 -14.04 7.34 0.02
C THR A 102 -14.91 8.11 -0.97
N ARG A 103 -15.53 7.44 -1.95
CA ARG A 103 -16.42 8.11 -2.90
C ARG A 103 -17.64 8.66 -2.20
N SER A 104 -18.05 9.87 -2.59
CA SER A 104 -19.37 10.40 -2.25
C SER A 104 -20.46 9.50 -2.81
N ARG A 105 -21.22 8.87 -1.96
CA ARG A 105 -22.44 8.17 -2.38
C ARG A 105 -23.59 9.16 -2.31
N ASP A 106 -24.19 9.51 -3.46
CA ASP A 106 -25.34 10.41 -3.61
C ASP A 106 -26.62 9.89 -2.93
N CYS A 107 -26.53 9.57 -1.65
CA CYS A 107 -27.69 9.20 -0.83
C CYS A 107 -27.78 10.14 0.37
N GLY A 108 -28.20 11.36 0.12
CA GLY A 108 -28.83 12.25 1.10
C GLY A 108 -28.22 12.30 2.51
N GLY A 109 -26.98 12.81 2.68
CA GLY A 109 -26.51 13.23 3.99
C GLY A 109 -25.32 12.51 4.60
N SER A 110 -24.52 11.73 3.85
CA SER A 110 -23.49 10.87 4.44
C SER A 110 -22.08 10.92 3.84
N ASP A 111 -21.74 11.94 3.06
CA ASP A 111 -20.42 12.06 2.44
C ASP A 111 -19.27 12.08 3.48
N VAL A 112 -19.45 12.85 4.52
CA VAL A 112 -18.48 12.99 5.62
C VAL A 112 -18.33 11.68 6.38
N THR A 113 -19.37 10.87 6.49
CA THR A 113 -19.37 9.63 7.27
C THR A 113 -18.54 8.53 6.61
N SER A 114 -18.65 8.36 5.28
CA SER A 114 -17.87 7.32 4.56
C SER A 114 -16.37 7.62 4.57
N ALA A 115 -16.01 8.88 4.34
CA ALA A 115 -14.60 9.31 4.42
C ALA A 115 -14.05 9.19 5.85
N LEU A 116 -14.86 9.53 6.86
CA LEU A 116 -14.47 9.40 8.27
C LEU A 116 -14.28 7.93 8.66
N ILE A 117 -15.18 7.04 8.24
CA ILE A 117 -15.06 5.60 8.50
C ILE A 117 -13.78 5.06 7.85
N ALA A 118 -13.50 5.42 6.60
CA ALA A 118 -12.28 5.02 5.92
C ALA A 118 -11.01 5.52 6.65
N ASP A 119 -11.00 6.77 7.09
CA ASP A 119 -9.89 7.33 7.86
C ASP A 119 -9.69 6.59 9.20
N ILE A 120 -10.76 6.25 9.91
CA ILE A 120 -10.71 5.50 11.18
C ILE A 120 -10.20 4.07 10.95
N VAL A 121 -10.73 3.37 9.94
CA VAL A 121 -10.30 2.01 9.60
C VAL A 121 -8.82 2.00 9.23
N LEU A 122 -8.37 2.97 8.45
CA LEU A 122 -6.97 3.09 8.06
C LEU A 122 -6.05 3.32 9.26
N GLN A 123 -6.44 4.19 10.20
CA GLN A 123 -5.69 4.41 11.44
C GLN A 123 -5.64 3.15 12.31
N LEU A 124 -6.75 2.42 12.42
CA LEU A 124 -6.80 1.17 13.17
C LEU A 124 -5.89 0.10 12.58
N LEU A 125 -5.92 -0.07 11.25
CA LEU A 125 -5.02 -1.00 10.54
C LEU A 125 -3.55 -0.61 10.73
N SER A 126 -3.25 0.68 10.69
CA SER A 126 -1.90 1.20 10.95
C SER A 126 -1.41 0.84 12.35
N TYR A 127 -2.26 1.02 13.35
CA TYR A 127 -1.95 0.65 14.73
C TYR A 127 -1.71 -0.85 14.89
N VAL A 128 -2.60 -1.70 14.35
CA VAL A 128 -2.46 -3.17 14.42
C VAL A 128 -1.16 -3.63 13.78
N ALA A 129 -0.81 -3.11 12.61
CA ALA A 129 0.43 -3.48 11.94
C ALA A 129 1.68 -3.02 12.68
N GLN A 130 1.63 -1.86 13.34
CA GLN A 130 2.73 -1.40 14.17
C GLN A 130 2.95 -2.32 15.38
N VAL A 131 1.88 -2.67 16.08
CA VAL A 131 1.92 -3.62 17.22
C VAL A 131 2.47 -4.98 16.78
N GLU A 132 2.05 -5.48 15.62
CA GLU A 132 2.54 -6.74 15.09
C GLU A 132 4.03 -6.69 14.75
N ARG A 133 4.50 -5.60 14.13
CA ARG A 133 5.92 -5.37 13.84
C ARG A 133 6.77 -5.33 15.12
N GLU A 134 6.32 -4.62 16.14
CA GLU A 134 6.99 -4.56 17.45
C GLU A 134 7.05 -5.94 18.11
N ASN A 135 5.97 -6.71 18.04
CA ASN A 135 5.92 -8.08 18.54
C ASN A 135 6.90 -9.01 17.82
N ILE A 136 7.03 -8.89 16.50
CA ILE A 136 8.00 -9.66 15.70
C ILE A 136 9.42 -9.31 16.13
N HIS A 137 9.76 -8.01 16.24
CA HIS A 137 11.08 -7.56 16.66
C HIS A 137 11.42 -8.04 18.08
N ARG A 138 10.46 -7.97 19.01
CA ARG A 138 10.65 -8.47 20.37
C ARG A 138 10.93 -9.97 20.38
N ARG A 139 10.13 -10.79 19.70
CA ARG A 139 10.35 -12.24 19.58
C ARG A 139 11.69 -12.60 18.94
N GLN A 140 12.11 -11.83 17.92
CA GLN A 140 13.42 -12.01 17.31
C GLN A 140 14.55 -11.68 18.29
N ALA A 141 14.47 -10.60 19.04
CA ALA A 141 15.45 -10.20 20.04
C ALA A 141 15.56 -11.26 21.17
N GLU A 142 14.42 -11.74 21.67
CA GLU A 142 14.35 -12.81 22.66
C GLU A 142 14.95 -14.11 22.13
N GLY A 143 14.64 -14.51 20.89
CA GLY A 143 15.19 -15.67 20.22
C GLY A 143 16.73 -15.58 20.04
N ILE A 144 17.22 -14.42 19.64
CA ILE A 144 18.67 -14.15 19.51
C ILE A 144 19.35 -14.20 20.88
N ALA A 145 18.77 -13.60 21.91
CA ALA A 145 19.30 -13.63 23.26
C ALA A 145 19.39 -15.06 23.81
N ALA A 146 18.33 -15.85 23.66
CA ALA A 146 18.28 -17.25 24.07
C ALA A 146 19.29 -18.12 23.30
N ALA A 147 19.49 -17.89 21.99
CA ALA A 147 20.47 -18.61 21.20
C ALA A 147 21.91 -18.25 21.60
N ARG A 148 22.19 -16.96 21.87
CA ARG A 148 23.49 -16.50 22.38
C ARG A 148 23.81 -17.13 23.74
N ALA A 149 22.83 -17.20 24.63
CA ALA A 149 23.00 -17.87 25.95
C ALA A 149 23.35 -19.35 25.80
N ARG A 150 22.92 -20.02 24.73
CA ARG A 150 23.26 -21.39 24.38
C ARG A 150 24.57 -21.53 23.59
N GLY A 151 25.34 -20.44 23.41
CA GLY A 151 26.62 -20.44 22.73
C GLY A 151 26.55 -20.38 21.20
N VAL A 152 25.36 -20.15 20.63
CA VAL A 152 25.24 -20.00 19.18
C VAL A 152 25.84 -18.65 18.73
N ARG A 153 26.76 -18.72 17.79
CA ARG A 153 27.39 -17.55 17.17
C ARG A 153 26.65 -17.18 15.90
N PHE A 154 26.23 -15.92 15.81
CA PHE A 154 25.61 -15.35 14.63
C PHE A 154 26.66 -14.61 13.78
N GLY A 155 26.48 -14.61 12.49
CA GLY A 155 27.33 -13.93 11.52
C GLY A 155 27.97 -14.89 10.52
N ARG A 156 28.68 -14.31 9.55
CA ARG A 156 29.38 -15.09 8.52
C ARG A 156 30.54 -15.87 9.19
N PRO A 157 30.67 -17.18 8.95
CA PRO A 157 31.85 -17.94 9.40
C PRO A 157 33.14 -17.28 8.91
N ARG A 158 34.17 -17.18 9.80
CA ARG A 158 35.47 -16.70 9.36
C ARG A 158 36.03 -17.71 8.34
N LYS A 159 36.41 -17.22 7.16
CA LYS A 159 37.15 -18.02 6.21
C LYS A 159 38.49 -18.38 6.88
N PRO A 160 38.92 -19.67 6.87
CA PRO A 160 40.27 -20.02 7.29
C PRO A 160 41.27 -19.26 6.40
N CYS A 161 42.27 -18.66 7.04
CA CYS A 161 43.38 -18.04 6.30
C CYS A 161 44.15 -19.17 5.61
N PRO A 162 44.40 -19.10 4.30
CA PRO A 162 45.29 -20.10 3.67
C PRO A 162 46.70 -20.00 4.27
N PRO A 163 47.43 -21.12 4.37
CA PRO A 163 48.80 -21.16 4.91
C PRO A 163 49.77 -20.32 4.11
#